data_0aee9cf2cbb0701da145c37298e4a3f3
#
_entry.id   0aee9cf2cbb0701da145c37298e4a3f3
#
_cell.length_a   1.000
_cell.length_b   1.000
_cell.length_c   1.000
_cell.angle_alpha   90.00
_cell.angle_beta   90.00
_cell.angle_gamma   90.00
#
_symmetry.space_group_name_H-M   'P 1'
#
loop_
_entity.id
_entity.type
_entity.pdbx_description
1 polymer ?
#
loop_
_entity_poly.entity_id
_entity_poly.type
_entity_poly.pdbx_seq_one_letter_code
_entity_poly.pdbx_strand_id
1 'polypeptide(L)'
;MEVFSCDTMVALGNSTKSGNLIFAKNSDRPLTEAQPLVVYPAGDHKPDEMVQCTYIKIPQAAHTYRVLGSKPFWIWGFEHGMNEHHVVIGNEAVWAREPEEKEDGLLGMDLLRLGLERGRTAYEALHVITGLLKQYGQGGNAALGMEHRYNNAFLIADDHEAWILDTCGRRWVARRVKDVAGISNCYSTEEQWDEDSGDVKEYAYENGWVSRDVPFNFAKVYSAMGLKHRAAHPRYARLNKLLNQHKGSIDLNVIRMIQRDHFEGEIIEPRWSPADGLHVSICMHAINEKASRTAAAAHIELAKGETPVWWNCFSVPCMSIFAPYTVESELPEIISHAEQCYTENSAWWQFERMQYAMEQDYPKYIGQWRTVQKQLEEKYLEDVREHGAPANEKIKANTEEMLKAADNMYRMITCHPSASGEPQKAEANEVAKQRAKIVF
;
A
#
# COMPACT_ATOMS: atom_id res chain seq x y z
N MET A 1 -12.10 -13.28 12.77
CA MET A 1 -11.80 -13.52 11.35
C MET A 1 -10.52 -12.77 11.05
N GLU A 2 -9.53 -13.45 10.56
CA GLU A 2 -8.32 -12.80 10.05
C GLU A 2 -8.68 -12.16 8.71
N VAL A 3 -8.44 -10.86 8.56
CA VAL A 3 -8.70 -10.10 7.33
C VAL A 3 -7.41 -9.40 6.98
N PHE A 4 -6.82 -9.78 5.88
CA PHE A 4 -5.69 -9.08 5.27
C PHE A 4 -6.19 -8.41 4.00
N SER A 5 -5.81 -7.18 3.83
CA SER A 5 -6.30 -6.35 2.74
C SER A 5 -5.19 -5.45 2.22
N CYS A 6 -5.31 -5.02 1.01
CA CYS A 6 -4.57 -3.94 0.35
C CYS A 6 -5.34 -3.59 -0.92
N ASP A 7 -5.19 -2.37 -1.40
CA ASP A 7 -5.78 -1.95 -2.66
C ASP A 7 -4.80 -1.05 -3.41
N THR A 8 -4.49 -1.38 -4.67
CA THR A 8 -3.69 -0.53 -5.56
C THR A 8 -4.50 -0.12 -6.78
N MET A 9 -4.31 1.10 -7.24
CA MET A 9 -5.06 1.64 -8.38
C MET A 9 -4.21 2.48 -9.29
N VAL A 10 -4.60 2.52 -10.58
CA VAL A 10 -3.99 3.37 -11.60
C VAL A 10 -5.06 3.97 -12.50
N ALA A 11 -4.84 5.20 -12.93
CA ALA A 11 -5.57 5.85 -14.00
C ALA A 11 -4.57 6.36 -15.03
N LEU A 12 -4.66 5.89 -16.28
CA LEU A 12 -3.83 6.37 -17.37
C LEU A 12 -4.26 7.77 -17.82
N GLY A 13 -3.41 8.48 -18.53
CA GLY A 13 -3.65 9.87 -18.96
C GLY A 13 -4.95 10.11 -19.71
N ASN A 14 -5.45 9.11 -20.44
CA ASN A 14 -6.76 9.18 -21.12
C ASN A 14 -7.96 9.18 -20.15
N SER A 15 -7.74 8.93 -18.89
CA SER A 15 -8.76 8.82 -17.84
C SER A 15 -8.62 9.86 -16.74
N THR A 16 -7.53 10.62 -16.74
CA THR A 16 -7.25 11.68 -15.78
C THR A 16 -7.59 13.05 -16.32
N LYS A 17 -7.76 14.02 -15.42
CA LYS A 17 -8.03 15.40 -15.76
C LYS A 17 -6.83 16.12 -16.36
N SER A 18 -5.63 15.77 -15.92
CA SER A 18 -4.36 16.38 -16.36
C SER A 18 -3.79 15.78 -17.65
N GLY A 19 -4.22 14.58 -18.01
CA GLY A 19 -3.58 13.79 -19.06
C GLY A 19 -2.35 12.98 -18.61
N ASN A 20 -1.98 13.06 -17.35
CA ASN A 20 -0.88 12.30 -16.74
C ASN A 20 -1.36 11.00 -16.11
N LEU A 21 -0.48 10.02 -15.96
CA LEU A 21 -0.80 8.81 -15.20
C LEU A 21 -0.85 9.12 -13.71
N ILE A 22 -1.86 8.59 -13.01
CA ILE A 22 -1.95 8.63 -11.55
C ILE A 22 -1.96 7.21 -11.00
N PHE A 23 -1.07 6.96 -10.02
CA PHE A 23 -0.97 5.70 -9.27
C PHE A 23 -1.27 5.95 -7.81
N ALA A 24 -1.92 4.98 -7.13
CA ALA A 24 -2.14 5.07 -5.70
C ALA A 24 -2.27 3.70 -5.05
N LYS A 25 -1.96 3.64 -3.74
CA LYS A 25 -2.07 2.42 -2.94
C LYS A 25 -2.48 2.71 -1.51
N ASN A 26 -3.33 1.84 -0.96
CA ASN A 26 -3.52 1.63 0.47
C ASN A 26 -2.86 0.29 0.85
N SER A 27 -1.93 0.33 1.79
CA SER A 27 -1.23 -0.86 2.30
C SER A 27 -1.77 -1.21 3.67
N ASP A 28 -2.31 -2.41 3.81
CA ASP A 28 -2.94 -2.85 5.05
C ASP A 28 -2.08 -3.91 5.73
N ARG A 29 -1.76 -3.69 7.02
CA ARG A 29 -0.86 -4.53 7.81
C ARG A 29 -1.46 -4.83 9.18
N PRO A 30 -0.95 -5.88 9.89
CA PRO A 30 -1.25 -6.06 11.31
C PRO A 30 -1.01 -4.78 12.11
N LEU A 31 -1.80 -4.59 13.17
CA LEU A 31 -1.84 -3.35 13.99
C LEU A 31 -0.49 -2.87 14.53
N THR A 32 0.48 -3.77 14.67
CA THR A 32 1.79 -3.49 15.26
C THR A 32 2.91 -3.39 14.23
N GLU A 33 2.56 -3.48 12.95
CA GLU A 33 3.53 -3.36 11.88
C GLU A 33 3.61 -1.93 11.35
N ALA A 34 4.34 -1.11 12.08
CA ALA A 34 4.62 0.26 11.66
C ALA A 34 5.29 0.29 10.28
N GLN A 35 4.85 1.22 9.43
CA GLN A 35 5.26 1.31 8.03
C GLN A 35 5.85 2.69 7.71
N PRO A 36 7.15 2.91 7.99
CA PRO A 36 7.86 4.15 7.65
C PRO A 36 8.03 4.32 6.15
N LEU A 37 8.31 5.56 5.75
CA LEU A 37 8.76 5.92 4.40
C LEU A 37 10.28 6.04 4.41
N VAL A 38 10.96 5.39 3.45
CA VAL A 38 12.43 5.37 3.39
C VAL A 38 12.93 5.69 1.98
N VAL A 39 14.14 6.22 1.90
CA VAL A 39 14.88 6.42 0.64
C VAL A 39 16.19 5.63 0.70
N TYR A 40 16.50 4.89 -0.36
CA TYR A 40 17.79 4.25 -0.54
C TYR A 40 18.47 4.85 -1.77
N PRO A 41 19.77 5.24 -1.67
CA PRO A 41 20.49 5.85 -2.79
C PRO A 41 20.75 4.84 -3.91
N ALA A 42 20.97 5.35 -5.11
CA ALA A 42 21.56 4.58 -6.20
C ALA A 42 22.99 4.14 -5.84
N GLY A 43 23.44 3.01 -6.38
CA GLY A 43 24.77 2.50 -6.10
C GLY A 43 25.30 1.53 -7.13
N ASP A 44 26.63 1.54 -7.31
CA ASP A 44 27.35 0.55 -8.10
C ASP A 44 27.89 -0.56 -7.18
N HIS A 45 27.77 -1.80 -7.64
CA HIS A 45 28.07 -3.00 -6.87
C HIS A 45 29.17 -3.84 -7.52
N LYS A 46 29.92 -4.58 -6.71
CA LYS A 46 30.96 -5.48 -7.19
C LYS A 46 30.34 -6.73 -7.84
N PRO A 47 31.03 -7.39 -8.80
CA PRO A 47 30.49 -8.54 -9.53
C PRO A 47 29.99 -9.71 -8.65
N ASP A 48 30.64 -9.95 -7.50
CA ASP A 48 30.29 -11.07 -6.59
C ASP A 48 29.51 -10.60 -5.35
N GLU A 49 29.01 -9.38 -5.36
CA GLU A 49 28.24 -8.84 -4.25
C GLU A 49 26.89 -9.53 -4.13
N MET A 50 26.48 -9.79 -2.90
CA MET A 50 25.20 -10.42 -2.58
C MET A 50 24.33 -9.43 -1.81
N VAL A 51 23.06 -9.37 -2.13
CA VAL A 51 22.05 -8.63 -1.34
C VAL A 51 21.31 -9.60 -0.43
N GLN A 52 21.21 -9.25 0.86
CA GLN A 52 20.34 -9.93 1.82
C GLN A 52 18.94 -9.32 1.69
N CYS A 53 18.01 -10.06 1.09
CA CYS A 53 16.58 -9.76 1.14
C CYS A 53 16.01 -10.19 2.50
N THR A 54 14.71 -10.16 2.68
CA THR A 54 14.12 -10.50 3.98
C THR A 54 14.57 -11.86 4.50
N TYR A 55 14.53 -12.91 3.69
CA TYR A 55 14.88 -14.26 4.10
C TYR A 55 16.09 -14.84 3.40
N ILE A 56 16.28 -14.58 2.13
CA ILE A 56 17.33 -15.19 1.32
C ILE A 56 18.34 -14.18 0.79
N LYS A 57 19.54 -14.69 0.44
CA LYS A 57 20.56 -13.91 -0.27
C LYS A 57 20.53 -14.23 -1.75
N ILE A 58 20.59 -13.20 -2.58
CA ILE A 58 20.68 -13.33 -4.03
C ILE A 58 21.84 -12.47 -4.57
N PRO A 59 22.36 -12.72 -5.77
CA PRO A 59 23.33 -11.85 -6.41
C PRO A 59 22.80 -10.42 -6.56
N GLN A 60 23.63 -9.45 -6.21
CA GLN A 60 23.31 -8.05 -6.41
C GLN A 60 23.46 -7.67 -7.90
N ALA A 61 22.63 -6.72 -8.36
CA ALA A 61 22.81 -6.13 -9.68
C ALA A 61 24.07 -5.27 -9.72
N ALA A 62 24.69 -5.11 -10.89
CA ALA A 62 25.87 -4.27 -11.04
C ALA A 62 25.60 -2.80 -10.68
N HIS A 63 24.36 -2.35 -10.88
CA HIS A 63 23.86 -1.03 -10.48
C HIS A 63 22.45 -1.16 -9.91
N THR A 64 22.14 -0.38 -8.87
CA THR A 64 20.80 -0.23 -8.31
C THR A 64 20.37 1.22 -8.39
N TYR A 65 19.12 1.46 -8.79
CA TYR A 65 18.55 2.80 -8.86
C TYR A 65 18.16 3.30 -7.47
N ARG A 66 18.15 4.63 -7.33
CA ARG A 66 17.59 5.28 -6.14
C ARG A 66 16.10 4.98 -6.04
N VAL A 67 15.65 4.63 -4.84
CA VAL A 67 14.25 4.26 -4.56
C VAL A 67 13.72 4.97 -3.33
N LEU A 68 12.45 5.36 -3.40
CA LEU A 68 11.65 5.77 -2.26
C LEU A 68 10.54 4.73 -2.07
N GLY A 69 10.35 4.25 -0.85
CA GLY A 69 9.34 3.23 -0.61
C GLY A 69 8.83 3.21 0.82
N SER A 70 7.60 2.75 0.97
CA SER A 70 6.97 2.50 2.26
C SER A 70 7.08 1.01 2.58
N LYS A 71 7.61 0.68 3.77
CA LYS A 71 7.92 -0.70 4.15
C LYS A 71 7.53 -0.98 5.59
N PRO A 72 7.01 -2.17 5.89
CA PRO A 72 6.96 -2.62 7.27
C PRO A 72 8.38 -2.58 7.87
N PHE A 73 8.53 -2.07 9.10
CA PHE A 73 9.84 -1.77 9.70
C PHE A 73 10.84 -2.95 9.67
N TRP A 74 10.36 -4.18 9.73
CA TRP A 74 11.16 -5.40 9.81
C TRP A 74 11.47 -6.06 8.45
N ILE A 75 10.71 -5.76 7.39
CA ILE A 75 10.90 -6.33 6.04
C ILE A 75 11.99 -5.55 5.30
N TRP A 76 12.82 -6.23 4.50
CA TRP A 76 13.78 -5.57 3.61
C TRP A 76 13.09 -4.88 2.43
N GLY A 77 12.07 -5.50 1.86
CA GLY A 77 11.29 -5.03 0.71
C GLY A 77 10.32 -3.90 1.01
N PHE A 78 9.50 -3.52 0.01
CA PHE A 78 8.51 -2.44 0.07
C PHE A 78 7.10 -2.96 -0.20
N GLU A 79 6.10 -2.36 0.44
CA GLU A 79 4.69 -2.54 0.09
C GLU A 79 4.29 -1.71 -1.14
N HIS A 80 4.91 -0.55 -1.30
CA HIS A 80 4.80 0.32 -2.46
C HIS A 80 5.97 1.28 -2.50
N GLY A 81 6.30 1.76 -3.69
CA GLY A 81 7.40 2.68 -3.87
C GLY A 81 7.58 3.15 -5.30
N MET A 82 8.56 4.00 -5.48
CA MET A 82 8.99 4.52 -6.78
C MET A 82 10.52 4.53 -6.89
N ASN A 83 11.03 4.54 -8.11
CA ASN A 83 12.44 4.78 -8.37
C ASN A 83 12.68 6.13 -9.08
N GLU A 84 13.96 6.49 -9.26
CA GLU A 84 14.40 7.73 -9.93
C GLU A 84 14.04 7.79 -11.43
N HIS A 85 13.60 6.68 -12.02
CA HIS A 85 13.11 6.60 -13.41
C HIS A 85 11.58 6.64 -13.49
N HIS A 86 10.90 7.04 -12.41
CA HIS A 86 9.45 7.17 -12.31
C HIS A 86 8.69 5.84 -12.39
N VAL A 87 9.35 4.71 -12.26
CA VAL A 87 8.65 3.43 -12.09
C VAL A 87 8.02 3.38 -10.71
N VAL A 88 6.74 3.03 -10.64
CA VAL A 88 5.96 2.87 -9.41
C VAL A 88 5.39 1.45 -9.32
N ILE A 89 5.47 0.84 -8.15
CA ILE A 89 4.97 -0.53 -7.92
C ILE A 89 4.23 -0.61 -6.60
N GLY A 90 3.12 -1.34 -6.58
CA GLY A 90 2.42 -1.81 -5.38
C GLY A 90 2.04 -3.27 -5.53
N ASN A 91 1.96 -4.01 -4.43
CA ASN A 91 1.57 -5.41 -4.43
C ASN A 91 0.43 -5.70 -3.46
N GLU A 92 -0.32 -6.76 -3.74
CA GLU A 92 -1.37 -7.32 -2.90
C GLU A 92 -1.10 -8.79 -2.61
N ALA A 93 -1.40 -9.21 -1.38
CA ALA A 93 -1.49 -10.61 -1.04
C ALA A 93 -2.66 -11.27 -1.78
N VAL A 94 -2.41 -12.38 -2.46
CA VAL A 94 -3.44 -13.19 -3.11
C VAL A 94 -3.26 -14.67 -2.75
N TRP A 95 -4.36 -15.41 -2.68
CA TRP A 95 -4.32 -16.82 -2.33
C TRP A 95 -4.67 -17.66 -3.54
N ALA A 96 -3.74 -18.52 -3.91
CA ALA A 96 -3.84 -19.39 -5.04
C ALA A 96 -4.43 -20.76 -4.68
N ARG A 97 -4.87 -21.50 -5.68
CA ARG A 97 -5.25 -22.92 -5.56
C ARG A 97 -4.03 -23.78 -5.30
N GLU A 98 -2.89 -23.44 -5.88
CA GLU A 98 -1.60 -24.07 -5.56
C GLU A 98 -1.20 -23.66 -4.13
N PRO A 99 -0.80 -24.61 -3.28
CA PRO A 99 -0.31 -24.30 -1.95
C PRO A 99 0.90 -23.37 -2.01
N GLU A 100 0.99 -22.46 -1.07
CA GLU A 100 2.14 -21.57 -0.91
C GLU A 100 3.42 -22.39 -0.64
N GLU A 101 4.56 -21.97 -1.20
CA GLU A 101 5.85 -22.60 -0.94
C GLU A 101 6.17 -22.55 0.55
N LYS A 102 6.56 -23.71 1.13
CA LYS A 102 6.90 -23.82 2.56
C LYS A 102 8.27 -23.28 2.87
N GLU A 103 9.16 -23.29 1.88
CA GLU A 103 10.52 -22.81 2.00
C GLU A 103 10.57 -21.29 1.94
N ASP A 104 11.61 -20.70 2.52
CA ASP A 104 11.85 -19.28 2.42
C ASP A 104 12.34 -18.93 1.02
N GLY A 105 11.72 -17.90 0.45
CA GLY A 105 12.01 -17.34 -0.86
C GLY A 105 12.06 -15.81 -0.82
N LEU A 106 11.80 -15.18 -1.94
CA LEU A 106 11.59 -13.74 -1.99
C LEU A 106 10.16 -13.43 -1.57
N LEU A 107 9.97 -12.52 -0.63
CA LEU A 107 8.64 -11.97 -0.38
C LEU A 107 8.19 -11.14 -1.59
N GLY A 108 6.88 -10.96 -1.77
CA GLY A 108 6.36 -10.03 -2.77
C GLY A 108 6.92 -8.62 -2.60
N MET A 109 7.11 -8.19 -1.36
CA MET A 109 7.74 -6.91 -1.03
C MET A 109 9.21 -6.85 -1.46
N ASP A 110 9.96 -7.98 -1.35
CA ASP A 110 11.33 -8.07 -1.86
C ASP A 110 11.37 -7.99 -3.38
N LEU A 111 10.48 -8.72 -4.06
CA LEU A 111 10.33 -8.67 -5.52
C LEU A 111 10.00 -7.26 -6.01
N LEU A 112 9.11 -6.56 -5.32
CA LEU A 112 8.75 -5.18 -5.61
C LEU A 112 9.96 -4.26 -5.54
N ARG A 113 10.71 -4.28 -4.41
CA ARG A 113 11.89 -3.44 -4.24
C ARG A 113 12.97 -3.77 -5.27
N LEU A 114 13.21 -5.05 -5.54
CA LEU A 114 14.16 -5.47 -6.58
C LEU A 114 13.73 -5.01 -7.98
N GLY A 115 12.42 -5.02 -8.27
CA GLY A 115 11.85 -4.45 -9.50
C GLY A 115 12.17 -2.95 -9.63
N LEU A 116 11.98 -2.19 -8.56
CA LEU A 116 12.30 -0.76 -8.53
C LEU A 116 13.81 -0.48 -8.63
N GLU A 117 14.64 -1.24 -7.90
CA GLU A 117 16.10 -1.05 -7.90
C GLU A 117 16.75 -1.41 -9.25
N ARG A 118 16.09 -2.20 -10.12
CA ARG A 118 16.71 -2.80 -11.31
C ARG A 118 15.99 -2.50 -12.63
N GLY A 119 14.75 -2.01 -12.61
CA GLY A 119 13.96 -1.68 -13.80
C GLY A 119 13.88 -0.18 -14.07
N ARG A 120 14.16 0.25 -15.29
CA ARG A 120 14.08 1.67 -15.74
C ARG A 120 12.72 2.04 -16.28
N THR A 121 11.91 1.06 -16.65
CA THR A 121 10.55 1.20 -17.14
C THR A 121 9.63 0.22 -16.44
N ALA A 122 8.33 0.43 -16.51
CA ALA A 122 7.35 -0.53 -15.98
C ALA A 122 7.54 -1.92 -16.58
N TYR A 123 7.82 -1.99 -17.88
CA TYR A 123 8.08 -3.24 -18.59
C TYR A 123 9.37 -3.94 -18.13
N GLU A 124 10.47 -3.20 -17.96
CA GLU A 124 11.71 -3.78 -17.42
C GLU A 124 11.52 -4.29 -15.99
N ALA A 125 10.82 -3.53 -15.12
CA ALA A 125 10.53 -3.94 -13.75
C ALA A 125 9.66 -5.22 -13.69
N LEU A 126 8.67 -5.34 -14.57
CA LEU A 126 7.88 -6.56 -14.75
C LEU A 126 8.80 -7.76 -15.05
N HIS A 127 9.75 -7.61 -15.97
CA HIS A 127 10.67 -8.70 -16.35
C HIS A 127 11.74 -8.98 -15.29
N VAL A 128 12.15 -8.00 -14.52
CA VAL A 128 12.98 -8.22 -13.32
C VAL A 128 12.22 -9.10 -12.31
N ILE A 129 10.98 -8.74 -12.00
CA ILE A 129 10.15 -9.49 -11.04
C ILE A 129 9.92 -10.92 -11.54
N THR A 130 9.48 -11.10 -12.78
CA THR A 130 9.17 -12.42 -13.34
C THR A 130 10.41 -13.30 -13.51
N GLY A 131 11.56 -12.70 -13.85
CA GLY A 131 12.85 -13.39 -13.91
C GLY A 131 13.31 -13.89 -12.53
N LEU A 132 13.19 -13.06 -11.50
CA LEU A 132 13.49 -13.42 -10.11
C LEU A 132 12.50 -14.48 -9.57
N LEU A 133 11.23 -14.33 -9.91
CA LEU A 133 10.20 -15.30 -9.56
C LEU A 133 10.51 -16.69 -10.15
N LYS A 134 10.93 -16.75 -11.42
CA LYS A 134 11.35 -17.98 -12.07
C LYS A 134 12.57 -18.62 -11.38
N GLN A 135 13.54 -17.82 -10.98
CA GLN A 135 14.80 -18.29 -10.42
C GLN A 135 14.69 -18.70 -8.95
N TYR A 136 14.07 -17.85 -8.13
CA TYR A 136 14.07 -17.99 -6.66
C TYR A 136 12.69 -18.34 -6.07
N GLY A 137 11.61 -18.23 -6.85
CA GLY A 137 10.25 -18.39 -6.34
C GLY A 137 9.80 -17.20 -5.48
N GLN A 138 8.62 -17.35 -4.89
CA GLN A 138 8.09 -16.45 -3.88
C GLN A 138 7.71 -17.26 -2.63
N GLY A 139 8.09 -16.79 -1.44
CA GLY A 139 7.83 -17.53 -0.21
C GLY A 139 8.43 -16.83 1.00
N GLY A 140 8.07 -17.31 2.17
CA GLY A 140 8.44 -16.73 3.45
C GLY A 140 7.21 -16.25 4.23
N ASN A 141 7.37 -16.08 5.54
CA ASN A 141 6.31 -15.53 6.38
C ASN A 141 6.28 -14.00 6.21
N ALA A 142 5.14 -13.46 5.85
CA ALA A 142 4.99 -12.03 5.52
C ALA A 142 4.35 -11.21 6.65
N ALA A 143 4.17 -11.76 7.86
CA ALA A 143 3.63 -11.04 9.01
C ALA A 143 4.37 -11.40 10.30
N LEU A 144 4.48 -10.43 11.22
CA LEU A 144 5.02 -10.67 12.56
C LEU A 144 3.96 -11.30 13.48
N GLY A 145 4.40 -12.22 14.33
CA GLY A 145 3.56 -12.80 15.38
C GLY A 145 2.50 -13.79 14.91
N MET A 146 2.42 -14.06 13.61
CA MET A 146 1.53 -15.07 13.02
C MET A 146 2.13 -15.65 11.76
N GLU A 147 1.72 -16.85 11.36
CA GLU A 147 2.10 -17.40 10.07
C GLU A 147 1.15 -16.87 9.00
N HIS A 148 1.73 -16.17 8.00
CA HIS A 148 0.99 -15.55 6.92
C HIS A 148 1.77 -15.65 5.61
N ARG A 149 1.49 -16.69 4.84
CA ARG A 149 2.09 -16.93 3.52
C ARG A 149 1.06 -16.70 2.44
N TYR A 150 1.48 -16.13 1.32
CA TYR A 150 0.61 -15.82 0.19
C TYR A 150 1.40 -15.66 -1.12
N ASN A 151 0.70 -15.71 -2.23
CA ASN A 151 1.21 -15.28 -3.52
C ASN A 151 0.94 -13.77 -3.71
N ASN A 152 1.42 -13.20 -4.80
CA ASN A 152 1.32 -11.76 -5.00
C ASN A 152 0.63 -11.41 -6.32
N ALA A 153 -0.14 -10.32 -6.30
CA ALA A 153 -0.48 -9.55 -7.48
C ALA A 153 0.26 -8.21 -7.39
N PHE A 154 0.71 -7.70 -8.54
CA PHE A 154 1.41 -6.42 -8.63
C PHE A 154 0.70 -5.50 -9.61
N LEU A 155 0.71 -4.20 -9.32
CA LEU A 155 0.45 -3.14 -10.27
C LEU A 155 1.74 -2.37 -10.44
N ILE A 156 2.25 -2.33 -11.69
CA ILE A 156 3.54 -1.76 -12.07
C ILE A 156 3.26 -0.69 -13.11
N ALA A 157 3.73 0.54 -12.90
CA ALA A 157 3.50 1.62 -13.86
C ALA A 157 4.71 2.55 -13.98
N ASP A 158 4.75 3.30 -15.08
CA ASP A 158 5.61 4.45 -15.30
C ASP A 158 4.79 5.58 -15.97
N ASP A 159 5.41 6.63 -16.46
CA ASP A 159 4.72 7.76 -17.09
C ASP A 159 4.11 7.42 -18.48
N HIS A 160 4.27 6.18 -18.98
CA HIS A 160 3.80 5.74 -20.28
C HIS A 160 2.76 4.62 -20.24
N GLU A 161 2.93 3.67 -19.33
CA GLU A 161 2.11 2.46 -19.28
C GLU A 161 1.94 1.90 -17.88
N ALA A 162 0.99 0.99 -17.73
CA ALA A 162 0.78 0.24 -16.52
C ALA A 162 0.45 -1.22 -16.82
N TRP A 163 0.92 -2.11 -15.94
CA TRP A 163 0.77 -3.55 -16.01
C TRP A 163 0.20 -4.11 -14.71
N ILE A 164 -0.69 -5.08 -14.85
CA ILE A 164 -1.08 -5.95 -13.75
C ILE A 164 -0.39 -7.29 -13.96
N LEU A 165 0.30 -7.75 -12.92
CA LEU A 165 0.99 -9.03 -12.86
C LEU A 165 0.37 -9.87 -11.75
N ASP A 166 -0.39 -10.91 -12.11
CA ASP A 166 -0.96 -11.89 -11.20
C ASP A 166 -0.04 -13.13 -11.13
N THR A 167 0.40 -13.54 -9.93
CA THR A 167 1.37 -14.63 -9.76
C THR A 167 0.83 -15.78 -8.91
N CYS A 168 1.26 -17.02 -9.23
CA CYS A 168 0.96 -18.23 -8.47
C CYS A 168 2.20 -19.12 -8.45
N GLY A 169 2.85 -19.26 -7.29
CA GLY A 169 4.17 -19.92 -7.22
C GLY A 169 5.15 -19.21 -8.14
N ARG A 170 5.68 -19.95 -9.13
CA ARG A 170 6.59 -19.41 -10.16
C ARG A 170 5.86 -19.03 -11.46
N ARG A 171 4.55 -19.30 -11.54
CA ARG A 171 3.71 -19.00 -12.70
C ARG A 171 3.11 -17.61 -12.57
N TRP A 172 2.86 -17.01 -13.73
CA TRP A 172 2.30 -15.67 -13.76
C TRP A 172 1.61 -15.38 -15.08
N VAL A 173 0.70 -14.43 -15.05
CA VAL A 173 0.13 -13.76 -16.21
C VAL A 173 0.25 -12.25 -16.03
N ALA A 174 0.53 -11.54 -17.11
CA ALA A 174 0.63 -10.08 -17.12
C ALA A 174 -0.27 -9.47 -18.19
N ARG A 175 -1.01 -8.44 -17.82
CA ARG A 175 -1.85 -7.68 -18.76
C ARG A 175 -1.59 -6.19 -18.66
N ARG A 176 -1.58 -5.53 -19.82
CA ARG A 176 -1.45 -4.09 -19.93
C ARG A 176 -2.77 -3.40 -19.57
N VAL A 177 -2.71 -2.35 -18.77
CA VAL A 177 -3.87 -1.50 -18.45
C VAL A 177 -4.16 -0.57 -19.62
N LYS A 178 -5.43 -0.34 -19.94
CA LYS A 178 -5.85 0.49 -21.09
C LYS A 178 -6.31 1.89 -20.68
N ASP A 179 -6.90 2.02 -19.50
CA ASP A 179 -7.47 3.29 -19.02
C ASP A 179 -7.43 3.41 -17.50
N VAL A 180 -8.21 2.66 -16.77
CA VAL A 180 -8.18 2.59 -15.31
C VAL A 180 -8.13 1.15 -14.85
N ALA A 181 -7.48 0.88 -13.72
CA ALA A 181 -7.52 -0.42 -13.09
C ALA A 181 -7.29 -0.30 -11.58
N GLY A 182 -8.02 -1.11 -10.83
CA GLY A 182 -7.76 -1.36 -9.42
C GLY A 182 -7.54 -2.85 -9.19
N ILE A 183 -6.56 -3.21 -8.38
CA ILE A 183 -6.33 -4.55 -7.85
C ILE A 183 -6.56 -4.58 -6.35
N SER A 184 -6.91 -5.75 -5.84
CA SER A 184 -7.13 -6.02 -4.42
C SER A 184 -6.63 -7.43 -4.11
N ASN A 185 -6.97 -8.01 -2.97
CA ASN A 185 -6.50 -9.33 -2.56
C ASN A 185 -7.20 -10.50 -3.29
N CYS A 186 -7.39 -10.37 -4.59
CA CYS A 186 -7.91 -11.41 -5.48
C CYS A 186 -7.29 -11.25 -6.86
N TYR A 187 -7.16 -12.35 -7.58
CA TYR A 187 -6.74 -12.29 -8.97
C TYR A 187 -7.73 -11.50 -9.81
N SER A 188 -7.22 -10.65 -10.71
CA SER A 188 -7.99 -9.75 -11.54
C SER A 188 -7.88 -10.02 -13.03
N THR A 189 -6.89 -10.81 -13.45
CA THR A 189 -6.71 -11.20 -14.86
C THR A 189 -7.64 -12.36 -15.18
N GLU A 190 -8.50 -12.18 -16.19
CA GLU A 190 -9.52 -13.14 -16.55
C GLU A 190 -9.09 -13.98 -17.76
N GLU A 191 -9.70 -13.77 -18.94
CA GLU A 191 -9.53 -14.61 -20.13
C GLU A 191 -8.40 -14.11 -21.05
N GLN A 192 -8.04 -12.83 -20.93
CA GLN A 192 -7.08 -12.16 -21.80
C GLN A 192 -5.91 -11.58 -20.99
N TRP A 193 -4.72 -11.86 -21.44
CA TRP A 193 -3.48 -11.28 -20.97
C TRP A 193 -2.50 -11.13 -22.13
N ASP A 194 -1.46 -10.35 -21.94
CA ASP A 194 -0.47 -10.02 -22.96
C ASP A 194 0.73 -10.96 -22.90
N GLU A 195 1.17 -11.35 -21.69
CA GLU A 195 2.32 -12.22 -21.44
C GLU A 195 2.05 -13.20 -20.30
N ASP A 196 2.76 -14.33 -20.30
CA ASP A 196 2.70 -15.33 -19.22
C ASP A 196 3.99 -16.15 -19.10
N SER A 197 4.06 -16.99 -18.07
CA SER A 197 5.20 -17.89 -17.80
C SER A 197 5.37 -19.03 -18.81
N GLY A 198 4.49 -19.18 -19.79
CA GLY A 198 4.53 -20.16 -20.86
C GLY A 198 3.87 -21.51 -20.53
N ASP A 199 3.58 -21.79 -19.26
CA ASP A 199 3.03 -23.08 -18.79
C ASP A 199 1.69 -22.99 -18.06
N VAL A 200 1.13 -21.77 -17.93
CA VAL A 200 -0.06 -21.48 -17.12
C VAL A 200 -1.26 -22.38 -17.43
N LYS A 201 -1.61 -22.49 -18.72
CA LYS A 201 -2.78 -23.28 -19.13
C LYS A 201 -2.51 -24.79 -18.97
N GLU A 202 -1.33 -25.23 -19.43
CA GLU A 202 -0.97 -26.64 -19.43
C GLU A 202 -0.92 -27.18 -18.00
N TYR A 203 -0.27 -26.45 -17.09
CA TYR A 203 -0.22 -26.82 -15.68
C TYR A 203 -1.62 -26.99 -15.05
N ALA A 204 -2.54 -26.07 -15.36
CA ALA A 204 -3.90 -26.15 -14.85
C ALA A 204 -4.68 -27.37 -15.41
N TYR A 205 -4.45 -27.70 -16.68
CA TYR A 205 -5.04 -28.89 -17.32
C TYR A 205 -4.50 -30.19 -16.72
N GLU A 206 -3.17 -30.29 -16.54
CA GLU A 206 -2.51 -31.46 -15.96
C GLU A 206 -2.95 -31.71 -14.50
N ASN A 207 -3.22 -30.64 -13.74
CA ASN A 207 -3.74 -30.74 -12.37
C ASN A 207 -5.26 -30.92 -12.30
N GLY A 208 -5.97 -31.00 -13.43
CA GLY A 208 -7.41 -31.18 -13.48
C GLY A 208 -8.21 -30.02 -12.93
N TRP A 209 -7.65 -28.81 -12.92
CA TRP A 209 -8.32 -27.61 -12.40
C TRP A 209 -9.40 -27.10 -13.34
N VAL A 210 -9.23 -27.28 -14.61
CA VAL A 210 -10.16 -26.92 -15.68
C VAL A 210 -10.01 -27.87 -16.86
N SER A 211 -11.09 -28.14 -17.58
CA SER A 211 -11.06 -28.94 -18.81
C SER A 211 -10.66 -28.08 -20.03
N ARG A 212 -10.02 -28.70 -21.04
CA ARG A 212 -9.55 -28.01 -22.26
C ARG A 212 -10.69 -27.47 -23.14
N ASP A 213 -11.90 -27.99 -22.98
CA ASP A 213 -13.11 -27.56 -23.70
C ASP A 213 -13.83 -26.36 -23.05
N VAL A 214 -13.34 -25.89 -21.90
CA VAL A 214 -13.89 -24.73 -21.20
C VAL A 214 -13.01 -23.50 -21.46
N PRO A 215 -13.58 -22.31 -21.71
CA PRO A 215 -12.81 -21.07 -21.78
C PRO A 215 -11.95 -20.87 -20.54
N PHE A 216 -10.67 -20.61 -20.75
CA PHE A 216 -9.72 -20.47 -19.64
C PHE A 216 -9.81 -19.07 -19.05
N ASN A 217 -10.11 -18.97 -17.76
CA ASN A 217 -10.11 -17.72 -17.00
C ASN A 217 -9.14 -17.87 -15.82
N PHE A 218 -8.04 -17.11 -15.84
CA PHE A 218 -6.97 -17.24 -14.86
C PHE A 218 -7.48 -17.03 -13.43
N ALA A 219 -8.18 -15.95 -13.18
CA ALA A 219 -8.69 -15.63 -11.84
C ALA A 219 -9.58 -16.75 -11.28
N LYS A 220 -10.46 -17.34 -12.10
CA LYS A 220 -11.34 -18.45 -11.67
C LYS A 220 -10.58 -19.75 -11.45
N VAL A 221 -9.62 -20.05 -12.31
CA VAL A 221 -8.88 -21.33 -12.29
C VAL A 221 -7.84 -21.36 -11.18
N TYR A 222 -7.14 -20.25 -10.98
CA TYR A 222 -6.00 -20.17 -10.05
C TYR A 222 -6.36 -19.67 -8.64
N SER A 223 -7.53 -19.05 -8.43
CA SER A 223 -7.94 -18.62 -7.09
C SER A 223 -8.14 -19.79 -6.13
N ALA A 224 -7.70 -19.63 -4.89
CA ALA A 224 -7.99 -20.57 -3.83
C ALA A 224 -9.50 -20.72 -3.62
N MET A 225 -9.94 -21.93 -3.35
CA MET A 225 -11.35 -22.21 -3.02
C MET A 225 -11.62 -21.84 -1.55
N GLY A 226 -12.70 -21.09 -1.29
CA GLY A 226 -13.18 -20.85 0.08
C GLY A 226 -13.28 -19.38 0.51
N LEU A 227 -13.29 -19.17 1.84
CA LEU A 227 -13.66 -17.90 2.47
C LEU A 227 -12.58 -16.81 2.46
N LYS A 228 -11.34 -17.14 2.11
CA LYS A 228 -10.19 -16.21 2.15
C LYS A 228 -10.39 -14.93 1.31
N HIS A 229 -11.29 -14.98 0.31
CA HIS A 229 -11.52 -13.87 -0.63
C HIS A 229 -12.76 -13.01 -0.32
N ARG A 230 -13.53 -13.31 0.72
CA ARG A 230 -14.80 -12.59 0.97
C ARG A 230 -14.64 -11.08 1.17
N ALA A 231 -13.52 -10.67 1.76
CA ALA A 231 -13.21 -9.25 1.98
C ALA A 231 -12.64 -8.55 0.74
N ALA A 232 -12.03 -9.29 -0.18
CA ALA A 232 -11.36 -8.74 -1.36
C ALA A 232 -12.34 -8.31 -2.45
N HIS A 233 -13.28 -9.19 -2.82
CA HIS A 233 -14.20 -8.93 -3.94
C HIS A 233 -15.08 -7.67 -3.78
N PRO A 234 -15.68 -7.37 -2.62
CA PRO A 234 -16.42 -6.12 -2.44
C PRO A 234 -15.55 -4.88 -2.63
N ARG A 235 -14.31 -4.87 -2.07
CA ARG A 235 -13.36 -3.76 -2.23
C ARG A 235 -12.91 -3.63 -3.67
N TYR A 236 -12.53 -4.74 -4.33
CA TYR A 236 -12.19 -4.76 -5.75
C TYR A 236 -13.31 -4.19 -6.62
N ALA A 237 -14.55 -4.62 -6.39
CA ALA A 237 -15.71 -4.11 -7.12
C ALA A 237 -15.95 -2.61 -6.85
N ARG A 238 -15.85 -2.18 -5.57
CA ARG A 238 -16.01 -0.78 -5.18
C ARG A 238 -14.96 0.10 -5.80
N LEU A 239 -13.69 -0.30 -5.70
CA LEU A 239 -12.54 0.42 -6.25
C LEU A 239 -12.71 0.64 -7.76
N ASN A 240 -12.97 -0.43 -8.52
CA ASN A 240 -13.13 -0.33 -9.96
C ASN A 240 -14.42 0.43 -10.36
N LYS A 241 -15.51 0.33 -9.57
CA LYS A 241 -16.72 1.14 -9.75
C LYS A 241 -16.39 2.63 -9.65
N LEU A 242 -15.69 3.06 -8.59
CA LEU A 242 -15.33 4.46 -8.37
C LEU A 242 -14.38 4.98 -9.46
N LEU A 243 -13.35 4.25 -9.82
CA LEU A 243 -12.45 4.62 -10.91
C LEU A 243 -13.21 4.83 -12.23
N ASN A 244 -14.11 3.91 -12.60
CA ASN A 244 -14.90 4.01 -13.82
C ASN A 244 -15.92 5.16 -13.77
N GLN A 245 -16.53 5.45 -12.63
CA GLN A 245 -17.45 6.58 -12.46
C GLN A 245 -16.78 7.94 -12.67
N HIS A 246 -15.50 8.06 -12.31
CA HIS A 246 -14.73 9.31 -12.42
C HIS A 246 -13.81 9.35 -13.64
N LYS A 247 -13.86 8.34 -14.51
CA LYS A 247 -13.04 8.28 -15.72
C LYS A 247 -13.15 9.56 -16.56
N GLY A 248 -12.00 10.10 -16.98
CA GLY A 248 -11.90 11.40 -17.68
C GLY A 248 -11.86 12.63 -16.76
N SER A 249 -12.09 12.47 -15.46
CA SER A 249 -12.04 13.57 -14.48
C SER A 249 -11.20 13.22 -13.23
N ILE A 250 -10.49 12.10 -13.26
CA ILE A 250 -9.66 11.67 -12.13
C ILE A 250 -8.52 12.66 -11.91
N ASP A 251 -8.43 13.19 -10.69
CA ASP A 251 -7.33 14.00 -10.18
C ASP A 251 -6.92 13.49 -8.78
N LEU A 252 -5.94 14.10 -8.14
CA LEU A 252 -5.47 13.69 -6.82
C LEU A 252 -6.57 13.78 -5.74
N ASN A 253 -7.56 14.66 -5.90
CA ASN A 253 -8.67 14.74 -4.94
C ASN A 253 -9.63 13.56 -5.09
N VAL A 254 -9.91 13.13 -6.32
CA VAL A 254 -10.69 11.90 -6.59
C VAL A 254 -9.95 10.68 -6.04
N ILE A 255 -8.64 10.59 -6.23
CA ILE A 255 -7.83 9.49 -5.68
C ILE A 255 -7.87 9.49 -4.14
N ARG A 256 -7.68 10.65 -3.48
CA ARG A 256 -7.79 10.76 -2.02
C ARG A 256 -9.18 10.37 -1.51
N MET A 257 -10.23 10.72 -2.23
CA MET A 257 -11.59 10.29 -1.93
C MET A 257 -11.71 8.76 -1.98
N ILE A 258 -11.17 8.12 -3.03
CA ILE A 258 -11.19 6.65 -3.17
C ILE A 258 -10.34 5.99 -2.07
N GLN A 259 -9.15 6.51 -1.77
CA GLN A 259 -8.30 5.98 -0.69
C GLN A 259 -8.96 6.08 0.70
N ARG A 260 -9.91 6.99 0.89
CA ARG A 260 -10.67 7.22 2.13
C ARG A 260 -12.07 6.60 2.12
N ASP A 261 -12.41 5.81 1.10
CA ASP A 261 -13.74 5.26 0.92
C ASP A 261 -14.10 4.19 1.97
N HIS A 262 -15.27 4.35 2.58
CA HIS A 262 -15.90 3.42 3.53
C HIS A 262 -17.25 2.91 2.99
N PHE A 263 -17.40 2.82 1.67
CA PHE A 263 -18.65 2.51 0.97
C PHE A 263 -19.69 3.63 1.08
N GLU A 264 -19.25 4.90 1.10
CA GLU A 264 -20.14 6.06 1.10
C GLU A 264 -21.17 5.99 -0.04
N GLY A 265 -22.43 6.30 0.30
CA GLY A 265 -23.56 6.21 -0.63
C GLY A 265 -24.13 4.81 -0.81
N GLU A 266 -23.58 3.79 -0.18
CA GLU A 266 -24.18 2.45 -0.10
C GLU A 266 -25.11 2.33 1.13
N ILE A 267 -25.89 1.25 1.22
CA ILE A 267 -26.91 1.05 2.29
C ILE A 267 -26.31 1.12 3.69
N ILE A 268 -25.02 0.76 3.83
CA ILE A 268 -24.33 0.67 5.12
C ILE A 268 -23.67 1.98 5.56
N GLU A 269 -23.48 2.92 4.65
CA GLU A 269 -22.73 4.16 4.90
C GLU A 269 -23.27 4.98 6.09
N PRO A 270 -24.59 5.23 6.26
CA PRO A 270 -25.11 6.07 7.34
C PRO A 270 -24.81 5.55 8.76
N ARG A 271 -24.35 4.31 8.87
CA ARG A 271 -24.09 3.62 10.15
C ARG A 271 -22.62 3.23 10.31
N TRP A 272 -21.75 3.60 9.34
CA TRP A 272 -20.37 3.21 9.41
C TRP A 272 -19.63 3.96 10.53
N SER A 273 -18.90 3.21 11.34
CA SER A 273 -17.95 3.69 12.34
C SER A 273 -16.81 2.69 12.47
N PRO A 274 -15.57 3.12 12.74
CA PRO A 274 -14.47 2.20 13.05
C PRO A 274 -14.77 1.26 14.22
N ALA A 275 -15.60 1.72 15.18
CA ALA A 275 -15.97 0.94 16.35
C ALA A 275 -16.99 -0.17 16.05
N ASP A 276 -17.73 -0.08 14.94
CA ASP A 276 -18.79 -1.05 14.63
C ASP A 276 -18.27 -2.40 14.15
N GLY A 277 -17.02 -2.47 13.69
CA GLY A 277 -16.33 -3.71 13.32
C GLY A 277 -17.01 -4.53 12.21
N LEU A 278 -17.91 -3.92 11.44
CA LEU A 278 -18.82 -4.64 10.54
C LEU A 278 -18.34 -4.70 9.09
N HIS A 279 -17.40 -3.85 8.69
CA HIS A 279 -17.09 -3.67 7.27
C HIS A 279 -15.61 -3.64 6.98
N VAL A 280 -15.25 -4.29 5.87
CA VAL A 280 -13.98 -4.16 5.19
C VAL A 280 -14.14 -3.16 4.05
N SER A 281 -13.40 -2.06 4.08
CA SER A 281 -13.47 -0.96 3.11
C SER A 281 -12.10 -0.69 2.49
N ILE A 282 -12.03 0.18 1.48
CA ILE A 282 -10.74 0.59 0.86
C ILE A 282 -9.88 1.31 1.91
N CYS A 283 -10.48 2.22 2.69
CA CYS A 283 -9.87 2.76 3.90
C CYS A 283 -10.09 1.75 5.03
N MET A 284 -9.17 0.82 5.21
CA MET A 284 -9.35 -0.31 6.11
C MET A 284 -9.14 0.07 7.56
N HIS A 285 -10.15 -0.22 8.39
CA HIS A 285 -10.07 -0.15 9.84
C HIS A 285 -10.11 -1.54 10.44
N ALA A 286 -9.30 -1.78 11.46
CA ALA A 286 -9.24 -3.08 12.11
C ALA A 286 -10.54 -3.38 12.86
N ILE A 287 -11.22 -4.45 12.48
CA ILE A 287 -12.46 -4.91 13.12
C ILE A 287 -12.22 -5.71 14.41
N ASN A 288 -11.00 -6.15 14.65
CA ASN A 288 -10.53 -6.85 15.84
C ASN A 288 -8.99 -6.88 15.86
N GLU A 289 -8.39 -7.39 16.92
CA GLU A 289 -6.93 -7.46 17.13
C GLU A 289 -6.16 -8.30 16.09
N LYS A 290 -6.86 -9.19 15.38
CA LYS A 290 -6.29 -10.06 14.35
C LYS A 290 -6.55 -9.57 12.92
N ALA A 291 -7.24 -8.44 12.78
CA ALA A 291 -7.50 -7.83 11.50
C ALA A 291 -6.40 -6.84 11.13
N SER A 292 -6.09 -6.73 9.86
CA SER A 292 -5.25 -5.65 9.34
C SER A 292 -6.00 -4.32 9.34
N ARG A 293 -5.24 -3.24 9.29
CA ARG A 293 -5.72 -1.88 8.98
C ARG A 293 -4.77 -1.22 7.99
N THR A 294 -5.22 -0.17 7.34
CA THR A 294 -4.32 0.61 6.48
C THR A 294 -3.19 1.18 7.34
N ALA A 295 -1.97 0.75 7.06
CA ALA A 295 -0.75 1.16 7.75
C ALA A 295 -0.06 2.34 7.06
N ALA A 296 -0.22 2.45 5.74
CA ALA A 296 0.23 3.59 4.95
C ALA A 296 -0.59 3.69 3.67
N ALA A 297 -0.76 4.90 3.17
CA ALA A 297 -1.31 5.12 1.85
C ALA A 297 -0.47 6.15 1.09
N ALA A 298 -0.39 5.96 -0.23
CA ALA A 298 0.33 6.88 -1.08
C ALA A 298 -0.36 7.06 -2.43
N HIS A 299 -0.13 8.22 -3.05
CA HIS A 299 -0.49 8.47 -4.44
C HIS A 299 0.54 9.38 -5.10
N ILE A 300 0.61 9.29 -6.42
CA ILE A 300 1.54 10.04 -7.23
C ILE A 300 0.94 10.30 -8.61
N GLU A 301 1.20 11.48 -9.14
CA GLU A 301 0.94 11.82 -10.53
C GLU A 301 2.26 11.86 -11.28
N LEU A 302 2.36 11.09 -12.35
CA LEU A 302 3.54 10.96 -13.18
C LEU A 302 3.38 11.84 -14.42
N ALA A 303 3.90 13.06 -14.36
CA ALA A 303 3.94 14.00 -15.46
C ALA A 303 5.26 13.90 -16.21
N LYS A 304 5.21 13.80 -17.52
CA LYS A 304 6.41 13.67 -18.35
C LYS A 304 7.31 14.90 -18.23
N GLY A 305 8.57 14.66 -17.84
CA GLY A 305 9.59 15.70 -17.72
C GLY A 305 9.50 16.56 -16.47
N GLU A 306 8.63 16.22 -15.53
CA GLU A 306 8.53 16.83 -14.21
C GLU A 306 9.10 15.91 -13.15
N THR A 307 9.56 16.44 -12.03
CA THR A 307 9.93 15.64 -10.86
C THR A 307 8.65 15.16 -10.16
N PRO A 308 8.38 13.86 -10.12
CA PRO A 308 7.15 13.37 -9.51
C PRO A 308 7.12 13.62 -8.01
N VAL A 309 5.96 13.99 -7.49
CA VAL A 309 5.74 14.21 -6.07
C VAL A 309 4.96 13.03 -5.49
N TRP A 310 5.59 12.33 -4.58
CA TRP A 310 5.03 11.22 -3.81
C TRP A 310 4.27 11.76 -2.61
N TRP A 311 2.98 11.61 -2.60
CA TRP A 311 2.12 11.98 -1.48
C TRP A 311 1.94 10.76 -0.58
N ASN A 312 2.43 10.85 0.65
CA ASN A 312 2.36 9.75 1.62
C ASN A 312 1.60 10.15 2.88
N CYS A 313 0.80 9.24 3.41
CA CYS A 313 0.26 9.37 4.75
C CYS A 313 0.57 8.14 5.60
N PHE A 314 0.62 8.32 6.92
CA PHE A 314 0.91 7.28 7.90
C PHE A 314 -0.37 6.77 8.52
N SER A 315 -0.51 5.43 8.60
CA SER A 315 -1.69 4.76 9.11
C SER A 315 -2.94 5.09 8.28
N VAL A 316 -4.14 5.10 8.84
CA VAL A 316 -5.42 5.14 8.11
C VAL A 316 -5.65 6.47 7.41
N PRO A 317 -5.86 6.51 6.08
CA PRO A 317 -5.86 7.76 5.32
C PRO A 317 -7.01 8.71 5.65
N CYS A 318 -8.17 8.24 6.13
CA CYS A 318 -9.26 9.11 6.54
C CYS A 318 -8.95 9.92 7.81
N MET A 319 -7.99 9.46 8.61
CA MET A 319 -7.53 10.10 9.84
C MET A 319 -6.05 10.50 9.77
N SER A 320 -5.47 10.63 8.58
CA SER A 320 -4.08 11.02 8.37
C SER A 320 -4.00 12.21 7.40
N ILE A 321 -2.79 12.71 7.17
CA ILE A 321 -2.49 13.82 6.26
C ILE A 321 -1.54 13.33 5.19
N PHE A 322 -1.87 13.54 3.93
CA PHE A 322 -0.95 13.30 2.82
C PHE A 322 0.04 14.44 2.72
N ALA A 323 1.31 14.15 2.93
CA ALA A 323 2.41 15.09 2.79
C ALA A 323 3.29 14.75 1.57
N PRO A 324 3.87 15.76 0.90
CA PRO A 324 4.63 15.58 -0.34
C PRO A 324 6.10 15.26 -0.07
N TYR A 325 6.62 14.29 -0.81
CA TYR A 325 8.03 13.83 -0.83
C TYR A 325 8.48 13.61 -2.27
N THR A 326 9.78 13.40 -2.48
CA THR A 326 10.34 12.98 -3.77
C THR A 326 11.33 11.85 -3.56
N VAL A 327 11.73 11.17 -4.63
CA VAL A 327 12.78 10.15 -4.56
C VAL A 327 14.13 10.76 -4.15
N GLU A 328 14.33 12.06 -4.39
CA GLU A 328 15.55 12.81 -4.00
C GLU A 328 15.51 13.34 -2.56
N SER A 329 14.40 13.14 -1.83
CA SER A 329 14.24 13.69 -0.48
C SER A 329 15.26 13.15 0.51
N GLU A 330 15.82 14.06 1.31
CA GLU A 330 16.47 13.72 2.57
C GLU A 330 15.37 13.69 3.64
N LEU A 331 14.88 12.48 3.92
CA LEU A 331 13.78 12.31 4.86
C LEU A 331 14.23 12.59 6.30
N PRO A 332 13.49 13.41 7.08
CA PRO A 332 13.70 13.50 8.51
C PRO A 332 13.66 12.10 9.16
N GLU A 333 14.52 11.85 10.15
CA GLU A 333 14.61 10.54 10.82
C GLU A 333 13.24 10.06 11.33
N ILE A 334 12.44 10.96 11.89
CA ILE A 334 11.10 10.66 12.39
C ILE A 334 10.14 10.08 11.33
N ILE A 335 10.38 10.35 10.05
CA ILE A 335 9.64 9.80 8.89
C ILE A 335 10.10 8.39 8.55
N SER A 336 11.42 8.16 8.61
CA SER A 336 12.06 6.92 8.18
C SER A 336 12.29 5.92 9.31
N HIS A 337 12.07 6.32 10.56
CA HIS A 337 12.22 5.47 11.72
C HIS A 337 10.89 4.87 12.18
N ALA A 338 10.90 3.56 12.41
CA ALA A 338 9.82 2.87 13.10
C ALA A 338 10.33 1.58 13.74
N GLU A 339 9.72 1.22 14.84
CA GLU A 339 9.97 0.00 15.60
C GLU A 339 8.64 -0.74 15.85
N GLN A 340 8.73 -1.92 16.39
CA GLN A 340 7.56 -2.72 16.74
C GLN A 340 6.68 -2.06 17.83
N CYS A 341 7.31 -1.30 18.72
CA CYS A 341 6.67 -0.62 19.84
C CYS A 341 6.57 0.88 19.61
N TYR A 342 5.63 1.52 20.31
CA TYR A 342 5.49 2.96 20.29
C TYR A 342 6.79 3.68 20.65
N THR A 343 7.17 4.61 19.77
CA THR A 343 8.27 5.56 20.01
C THR A 343 7.84 6.97 19.57
N GLU A 344 8.24 7.98 20.33
CA GLU A 344 7.98 9.38 19.98
C GLU A 344 8.76 9.81 18.73
N ASN A 345 9.87 9.14 18.43
CA ASN A 345 10.69 9.38 17.23
C ASN A 345 10.17 8.63 15.99
N SER A 346 8.86 8.47 15.86
CA SER A 346 8.23 7.87 14.67
C SER A 346 6.95 8.60 14.32
N ALA A 347 6.91 9.17 13.12
CA ALA A 347 5.70 9.80 12.60
C ALA A 347 4.54 8.80 12.52
N TRP A 348 4.83 7.57 12.11
CA TRP A 348 3.83 6.51 12.06
C TRP A 348 3.16 6.28 13.42
N TRP A 349 3.95 6.14 14.49
CA TRP A 349 3.44 5.93 15.84
C TRP A 349 2.72 7.15 16.40
N GLN A 350 3.12 8.37 16.03
CA GLN A 350 2.40 9.57 16.46
C GLN A 350 1.01 9.66 15.83
N PHE A 351 0.88 9.35 14.52
CA PHE A 351 -0.42 9.26 13.87
C PHE A 351 -1.25 8.11 14.42
N GLU A 352 -0.66 6.92 14.61
CA GLU A 352 -1.36 5.76 15.17
C GLU A 352 -1.94 6.06 16.55
N ARG A 353 -1.17 6.70 17.43
CA ARG A 353 -1.63 7.12 18.77
C ARG A 353 -2.83 8.05 18.69
N MET A 354 -2.77 9.06 17.84
CA MET A 354 -3.85 10.03 17.64
C MET A 354 -5.10 9.37 17.07
N GLN A 355 -4.94 8.55 16.05
CA GLN A 355 -6.05 7.84 15.40
C GLN A 355 -6.74 6.87 16.35
N TYR A 356 -5.96 6.13 17.14
CA TYR A 356 -6.51 5.24 18.15
C TYR A 356 -7.37 6.00 19.19
N ALA A 357 -6.89 7.16 19.65
CA ALA A 357 -7.67 8.00 20.57
C ALA A 357 -8.96 8.52 19.90
N MET A 358 -8.90 8.89 18.60
CA MET A 358 -10.06 9.35 17.84
C MET A 358 -11.10 8.25 17.61
N GLU A 359 -10.67 7.02 17.36
CA GLU A 359 -11.56 5.87 17.14
C GLU A 359 -12.46 5.56 18.34
N GLN A 360 -12.08 5.95 19.55
CA GLN A 360 -12.91 5.76 20.75
C GLN A 360 -14.21 6.56 20.69
N ASP A 361 -14.23 7.69 19.99
CA ASP A 361 -15.44 8.49 19.73
C ASP A 361 -15.32 9.18 18.35
N TYR A 362 -15.20 8.37 17.31
CA TYR A 362 -14.97 8.82 15.94
C TYR A 362 -15.96 9.88 15.46
N PRO A 363 -17.30 9.72 15.63
CA PRO A 363 -18.26 10.71 15.17
C PRO A 363 -18.07 12.10 15.78
N LYS A 364 -17.58 12.16 17.03
CA LYS A 364 -17.35 13.42 17.75
C LYS A 364 -16.18 14.21 17.20
N TYR A 365 -15.09 13.53 16.82
CA TYR A 365 -13.83 14.19 16.50
C TYR A 365 -13.52 14.30 15.01
N ILE A 366 -14.07 13.41 14.19
CA ILE A 366 -13.69 13.32 12.76
C ILE A 366 -14.00 14.60 11.97
N GLY A 367 -15.09 15.32 12.28
CA GLY A 367 -15.42 16.58 11.61
C GLY A 367 -14.37 17.68 11.82
N GLN A 368 -13.84 17.80 13.05
CA GLN A 368 -12.78 18.76 13.37
C GLN A 368 -11.46 18.34 12.70
N TRP A 369 -11.13 17.04 12.74
CA TRP A 369 -9.93 16.53 12.11
C TRP A 369 -9.94 16.74 10.60
N ARG A 370 -11.05 16.45 9.91
CA ARG A 370 -11.20 16.69 8.47
C ARG A 370 -10.98 18.13 8.07
N THR A 371 -11.33 19.09 8.92
CA THR A 371 -11.05 20.52 8.67
C THR A 371 -9.56 20.79 8.66
N VAL A 372 -8.82 20.30 9.67
CA VAL A 372 -7.36 20.43 9.75
C VAL A 372 -6.67 19.69 8.60
N GLN A 373 -7.08 18.45 8.34
CA GLN A 373 -6.58 17.61 7.26
C GLN A 373 -6.70 18.33 5.91
N LYS A 374 -7.91 18.85 5.59
CA LYS A 374 -8.17 19.56 4.36
C LYS A 374 -7.30 20.82 4.23
N GLN A 375 -7.22 21.63 5.27
CA GLN A 375 -6.41 22.86 5.26
C GLN A 375 -4.93 22.59 4.97
N LEU A 376 -4.34 21.57 5.61
CA LEU A 376 -2.94 21.24 5.41
C LEU A 376 -2.69 20.62 4.03
N GLU A 377 -3.54 19.71 3.59
CA GLU A 377 -3.39 19.08 2.27
C GLU A 377 -3.60 20.07 1.11
N GLU A 378 -4.54 21.02 1.24
CA GLU A 378 -4.73 22.09 0.26
C GLU A 378 -3.50 23.01 0.22
N LYS A 379 -3.00 23.45 1.38
CA LYS A 379 -1.77 24.24 1.49
C LYS A 379 -0.57 23.55 0.83
N TYR A 380 -0.36 22.25 1.10
CA TYR A 380 0.74 21.50 0.51
C TYR A 380 0.57 21.32 -1.00
N LEU A 381 -0.67 21.14 -1.46
CA LEU A 381 -0.96 21.01 -2.89
C LEU A 381 -0.76 22.35 -3.64
N GLU A 382 -1.17 23.46 -3.05
CA GLU A 382 -0.93 24.80 -3.59
C GLU A 382 0.58 25.09 -3.67
N ASP A 383 1.31 24.79 -2.61
CA ASP A 383 2.77 24.97 -2.58
C ASP A 383 3.50 24.18 -3.67
N VAL A 384 3.10 22.91 -3.87
CA VAL A 384 3.66 22.07 -4.96
C VAL A 384 3.27 22.62 -6.34
N ARG A 385 2.05 23.14 -6.51
CA ARG A 385 1.62 23.75 -7.78
C ARG A 385 2.38 25.03 -8.12
N GLU A 386 2.68 25.84 -7.11
CA GLU A 386 3.36 27.13 -7.31
C GLU A 386 4.89 26.98 -7.45
N HIS A 387 5.49 26.03 -6.74
CA HIS A 387 6.93 25.93 -6.59
C HIS A 387 7.54 24.62 -7.11
N GLY A 388 6.71 23.66 -7.52
CA GLY A 388 7.14 22.32 -7.93
C GLY A 388 7.44 21.38 -6.75
N ALA A 389 8.26 20.39 -7.00
CA ALA A 389 8.64 19.39 -6.01
C ALA A 389 9.30 20.02 -4.77
N PRO A 390 8.95 19.57 -3.53
CA PRO A 390 9.41 20.23 -2.31
C PRO A 390 10.91 20.02 -2.07
N ALA A 391 11.61 21.10 -1.69
CA ALA A 391 12.98 21.03 -1.18
C ALA A 391 13.00 20.41 0.24
N ASN A 392 14.20 19.97 0.70
CA ASN A 392 14.35 19.29 2.01
C ASN A 392 13.90 20.14 3.20
N GLU A 393 14.15 21.46 3.18
CA GLU A 393 13.69 22.38 4.22
C GLU A 393 12.16 22.43 4.28
N LYS A 394 11.50 22.36 3.12
CA LYS A 394 10.03 22.35 3.04
C LYS A 394 9.45 21.02 3.53
N ILE A 395 10.09 19.91 3.19
CA ILE A 395 9.73 18.58 3.70
C ILE A 395 9.79 18.56 5.23
N LYS A 396 10.87 19.10 5.80
CA LYS A 396 11.02 19.22 7.26
C LYS A 396 9.92 20.07 7.86
N ALA A 397 9.64 21.25 7.31
CA ALA A 397 8.59 22.14 7.79
C ALA A 397 7.20 21.49 7.70
N ASN A 398 6.87 20.83 6.60
CA ASN A 398 5.61 20.11 6.43
C ASN A 398 5.50 18.94 7.43
N THR A 399 6.61 18.24 7.70
CA THR A 399 6.67 17.17 8.70
C THR A 399 6.36 17.70 10.10
N GLU A 400 7.01 18.78 10.51
CA GLU A 400 6.77 19.41 11.82
C GLU A 400 5.32 19.90 11.97
N GLU A 401 4.76 20.48 10.91
CA GLU A 401 3.38 20.99 10.91
C GLU A 401 2.34 19.88 11.03
N MET A 402 2.47 18.79 10.24
CA MET A 402 1.51 17.68 10.30
C MET A 402 1.59 16.92 11.64
N LEU A 403 2.80 16.74 12.21
CA LEU A 403 2.97 16.10 13.51
C LEU A 403 2.43 16.96 14.64
N LYS A 404 2.62 18.29 14.57
CA LYS A 404 2.00 19.22 15.52
C LYS A 404 0.46 19.17 15.46
N ALA A 405 -0.11 19.04 14.25
CA ALA A 405 -1.55 18.88 14.10
C ALA A 405 -2.06 17.59 14.74
N ALA A 406 -1.35 16.47 14.52
CA ALA A 406 -1.67 15.18 15.14
C ALA A 406 -1.57 15.24 16.68
N ASP A 407 -0.51 15.83 17.23
CA ASP A 407 -0.33 15.98 18.69
C ASP A 407 -1.40 16.89 19.31
N ASN A 408 -1.74 18.00 18.65
CA ASN A 408 -2.81 18.89 19.11
C ASN A 408 -4.17 18.16 19.16
N MET A 409 -4.49 17.36 18.15
CA MET A 409 -5.72 16.56 18.13
C MET A 409 -5.70 15.50 19.26
N TYR A 410 -4.59 14.78 19.42
CA TYR A 410 -4.43 13.82 20.48
C TYR A 410 -4.63 14.45 21.87
N ARG A 411 -3.99 15.60 22.12
CA ARG A 411 -4.15 16.34 23.38
C ARG A 411 -5.58 16.82 23.60
N MET A 412 -6.25 17.31 22.56
CA MET A 412 -7.64 17.76 22.63
C MET A 412 -8.56 16.60 23.05
N ILE A 413 -8.35 15.41 22.49
CA ILE A 413 -9.13 14.21 22.82
C ILE A 413 -8.87 13.77 24.27
N THR A 414 -7.59 13.70 24.67
CA THR A 414 -7.16 13.09 25.95
C THR A 414 -7.18 14.04 27.14
N CYS A 415 -7.21 15.37 26.91
CA CYS A 415 -7.21 16.37 28.00
C CYS A 415 -8.60 16.91 28.32
N HIS A 416 -9.67 16.57 27.59
CA HIS A 416 -11.03 16.90 27.98
C HIS A 416 -11.50 15.89 29.05
N PRO A 417 -11.94 16.35 30.25
CA PRO A 417 -12.53 15.43 31.21
C PRO A 417 -13.79 14.80 30.60
N SER A 418 -13.86 13.47 30.64
CA SER A 418 -15.12 12.77 30.39
C SER A 418 -16.20 13.31 31.33
N ALA A 419 -17.45 13.28 30.89
CA ALA A 419 -18.59 13.66 31.75
C ALA A 419 -18.68 12.83 33.04
N SER A 420 -17.83 11.79 33.20
CA SER A 420 -17.67 10.94 34.38
C SER A 420 -16.56 11.37 35.36
N GLY A 421 -15.82 12.48 35.07
CA GLY A 421 -14.88 13.09 36.04
C GLY A 421 -13.54 12.37 36.22
N GLU A 422 -13.24 11.31 35.48
CA GLU A 422 -11.94 10.62 35.55
C GLU A 422 -11.03 11.01 34.35
N PRO A 423 -9.73 11.21 34.57
CA PRO A 423 -8.82 11.62 33.51
C PRO A 423 -8.55 10.45 32.53
N GLN A 424 -9.03 10.55 31.29
CA GLN A 424 -8.71 9.62 30.18
C GLN A 424 -7.20 9.55 29.82
N LYS A 425 -6.36 10.35 30.48
CA LYS A 425 -4.92 10.44 30.26
C LYS A 425 -4.15 9.13 30.43
N ALA A 426 -4.60 8.27 31.32
CA ALA A 426 -3.90 7.02 31.63
C ALA A 426 -4.23 5.91 30.60
N GLU A 427 -5.46 5.86 30.14
CA GLU A 427 -5.93 4.75 29.30
C GLU A 427 -5.40 4.83 27.86
N ALA A 428 -5.41 6.00 27.21
CA ALA A 428 -4.94 6.13 25.84
C ALA A 428 -3.42 5.85 25.68
N ASN A 429 -2.60 6.25 26.67
CA ASN A 429 -1.18 5.88 26.71
C ASN A 429 -0.97 4.40 27.03
N GLU A 430 -1.81 3.83 27.91
CA GLU A 430 -1.72 2.43 28.32
C GLU A 430 -2.19 1.49 27.21
N VAL A 431 -3.17 1.88 26.41
CA VAL A 431 -3.67 1.04 25.30
C VAL A 431 -2.77 1.15 24.06
N ALA A 432 -2.18 2.30 23.75
CA ALA A 432 -1.10 2.38 22.77
C ALA A 432 0.10 1.52 23.23
N LYS A 433 0.43 1.54 24.52
CA LYS A 433 1.41 0.65 25.15
C LYS A 433 0.96 -0.81 25.19
N GLN A 434 -0.32 -1.10 25.34
CA GLN A 434 -0.87 -2.46 25.31
C GLN A 434 -0.95 -3.00 23.89
N ARG A 435 -1.32 -2.19 22.89
CA ARG A 435 -1.17 -2.58 21.47
C ARG A 435 0.29 -2.85 21.11
N ALA A 436 1.22 -2.06 21.66
CA ALA A 436 2.65 -2.29 21.53
C ALA A 436 3.16 -3.50 22.34
N LYS A 437 2.42 -3.95 23.38
CA LYS A 437 2.74 -5.12 24.21
C LYS A 437 2.04 -6.41 23.79
N ILE A 438 1.00 -6.34 22.95
CA ILE A 438 0.25 -7.53 22.45
C ILE A 438 1.09 -8.41 21.51
N VAL A 439 2.35 -8.11 21.31
CA VAL A 439 3.28 -8.82 20.42
C VAL A 439 4.36 -9.59 21.19
N PHE A 440 4.16 -9.88 22.48
CA PHE A 440 5.06 -10.75 23.25
C PHE A 440 4.33 -11.90 23.91
#